data_15ada9c2ba0abe4507f9ae82cc3e0053
#
_entry.id   15ada9c2ba0abe4507f9ae82cc3e0053
#
_cell.length_a   1.000
_cell.length_b   1.000
_cell.length_c   1.000
_cell.angle_alpha   90.00
_cell.angle_beta   90.00
_cell.angle_gamma   90.00
#
_symmetry.space_group_name_H-M   'P 1'
#
loop_
_entity.id
_entity.type
_entity.pdbx_description
1 polymer ?
#
loop_
_entity_poly.entity_id
_entity_poly.type
_entity_poly.pdbx_seq_one_letter_code
_entity_poly.pdbx_strand_id
1 'polypeptide(L)'
;MKPSKLLISLCLAAALAGPALSHAADAPANKHALVLMTDFGTSDGAVSAMRGVAFGVDPNLSVSDLTHNIPDYDIWLGAYRLYQTANYWPTGSVFVNVIDPGVGTQRKSVVLKTREGRYFVGPDNGLFTLIAERDGVAELREIDEKVNRLAGSSESYTFHGRDVYAYVGARLASGAITFEQVGPVLPSESVVKIPYQKAVRNGDVIKGIIPVLDVKYGNVWTNIPKSLFDELNIGLHDKVQVRILHKGKLINKVVAPFEHTFGGVEKGKSLVYLNSLLDVAVAISQGNYAAKHKIDSGVDWEVEITKVTK
;
A
#
# COMPACT_ATOMS: atom_id res chain seq x y z
N MET A 1 65.52 -77.13 17.43
CA MET A 1 64.26 -76.43 17.49
C MET A 1 64.58 -74.93 17.21
N LYS A 2 64.21 -74.45 16.03
CA LYS A 2 64.47 -73.06 15.63
C LYS A 2 63.10 -72.34 15.52
N PRO A 3 62.94 -71.11 16.01
CA PRO A 3 61.70 -70.36 15.83
C PRO A 3 61.65 -69.59 14.52
N SER A 4 60.54 -69.68 13.84
CA SER A 4 60.16 -68.95 12.61
C SER A 4 59.99 -67.47 12.85
N LYS A 5 60.59 -66.65 11.96
CA LYS A 5 60.42 -65.20 11.91
C LYS A 5 59.23 -64.90 11.03
N LEU A 6 58.22 -64.21 11.61
CA LEU A 6 57.07 -63.68 10.94
C LEU A 6 57.38 -62.26 10.45
N LEU A 7 57.43 -62.07 9.12
CA LEU A 7 57.56 -60.76 8.49
C LEU A 7 56.17 -60.11 8.40
N ILE A 8 55.97 -58.96 9.10
CA ILE A 8 54.84 -58.12 8.97
C ILE A 8 55.09 -57.09 7.88
N SER A 9 54.34 -57.19 6.77
CA SER A 9 54.38 -56.24 5.66
C SER A 9 53.46 -55.10 5.98
N LEU A 10 54.01 -53.87 6.13
CA LEU A 10 53.27 -52.64 6.42
C LEU A 10 52.88 -52.00 5.09
N CYS A 11 51.58 -52.13 4.66
CA CYS A 11 51.06 -51.41 3.51
C CYS A 11 50.73 -49.98 3.92
N LEU A 12 51.48 -49.02 3.42
CA LEU A 12 51.23 -47.58 3.58
C LEU A 12 50.16 -47.15 2.55
N ALA A 13 48.91 -46.97 2.94
CA ALA A 13 47.85 -46.41 2.09
C ALA A 13 47.95 -44.88 2.13
N ALA A 14 48.43 -44.29 1.03
CA ALA A 14 48.40 -42.83 0.84
C ALA A 14 46.99 -42.41 0.48
N ALA A 15 46.29 -41.77 1.42
CA ALA A 15 45.00 -41.13 1.17
C ALA A 15 45.21 -39.82 0.37
N LEU A 16 44.84 -39.83 -0.90
CA LEU A 16 44.68 -38.63 -1.72
C LEU A 16 43.47 -37.85 -1.25
N ALA A 17 43.71 -36.87 -0.37
CA ALA A 17 42.71 -35.85 -0.05
C ALA A 17 42.62 -34.87 -1.21
N GLY A 18 41.66 -35.07 -2.13
CA GLY A 18 41.27 -34.07 -3.10
C GLY A 18 40.66 -32.86 -2.41
N PRO A 19 40.82 -31.62 -2.94
CA PRO A 19 40.16 -30.46 -2.37
C PRO A 19 38.62 -30.62 -2.52
N ALA A 20 37.94 -30.74 -1.39
CA ALA A 20 36.48 -30.61 -1.36
C ALA A 20 36.14 -29.20 -1.82
N LEU A 21 35.65 -29.06 -3.05
CA LEU A 21 34.92 -27.85 -3.48
C LEU A 21 33.72 -27.71 -2.59
N SER A 22 33.85 -26.90 -1.54
CA SER A 22 32.73 -26.40 -0.76
C SER A 22 31.89 -25.56 -1.71
N HIS A 23 30.81 -26.11 -2.20
CA HIS A 23 29.73 -25.30 -2.72
C HIS A 23 29.23 -24.51 -1.51
N ALA A 24 29.58 -23.22 -1.44
CA ALA A 24 28.86 -22.30 -0.60
C ALA A 24 27.40 -22.38 -1.06
N ALA A 25 26.56 -22.99 -0.25
CA ALA A 25 25.14 -22.92 -0.46
C ALA A 25 24.81 -21.41 -0.44
N ASP A 26 24.35 -20.87 -1.56
CA ASP A 26 23.86 -19.50 -1.63
C ASP A 26 22.91 -19.32 -0.47
N ALA A 27 23.19 -18.31 0.38
CA ALA A 27 22.29 -17.95 1.46
C ALA A 27 20.90 -17.77 0.83
N PRO A 28 19.82 -18.33 1.42
CA PRO A 28 18.51 -18.23 0.82
C PRO A 28 18.22 -16.77 0.56
N ALA A 29 17.92 -16.43 -0.69
CA ALA A 29 17.53 -15.07 -1.07
C ALA A 29 16.45 -14.58 -0.10
N ASN A 30 16.62 -13.39 0.45
CA ASN A 30 15.72 -12.84 1.44
C ASN A 30 14.37 -12.58 0.74
N LYS A 31 13.45 -13.56 0.84
CA LYS A 31 12.13 -13.48 0.20
C LYS A 31 11.24 -12.52 0.97
N HIS A 32 10.56 -11.67 0.24
CA HIS A 32 9.64 -10.69 0.78
C HIS A 32 8.19 -11.03 0.37
N ALA A 33 7.22 -10.50 1.10
CA ALA A 33 5.82 -10.64 0.72
C ALA A 33 5.52 -9.88 -0.58
N LEU A 34 4.72 -10.48 -1.45
CA LEU A 34 4.12 -9.83 -2.61
C LEU A 34 2.66 -9.52 -2.29
N VAL A 35 2.28 -8.24 -2.35
CA VAL A 35 0.93 -7.77 -2.02
C VAL A 35 0.27 -7.18 -3.26
N LEU A 36 -0.90 -7.69 -3.64
CA LEU A 36 -1.60 -7.29 -4.85
C LEU A 36 -2.77 -6.37 -4.55
N MET A 37 -2.93 -5.29 -5.32
CA MET A 37 -4.10 -4.41 -5.29
C MET A 37 -4.50 -4.04 -6.71
N THR A 38 -5.80 -4.16 -7.04
CA THR A 38 -6.34 -3.80 -8.35
C THR A 38 -7.76 -3.25 -8.25
N ASP A 39 -8.27 -2.71 -9.36
CA ASP A 39 -9.68 -2.41 -9.61
C ASP A 39 -10.38 -3.49 -10.48
N PHE A 40 -9.80 -4.69 -10.62
CA PHE A 40 -10.30 -5.75 -11.51
C PHE A 40 -11.48 -6.53 -10.94
N GLY A 41 -11.76 -6.40 -9.64
CA GLY A 41 -12.67 -7.31 -8.95
C GLY A 41 -12.12 -8.75 -8.88
N THR A 42 -13.01 -9.68 -8.58
CA THR A 42 -12.67 -11.12 -8.48
C THR A 42 -13.65 -11.99 -9.27
N SER A 43 -14.46 -11.38 -10.14
CA SER A 43 -15.49 -12.08 -10.91
C SER A 43 -14.96 -12.78 -12.17
N ASP A 44 -13.76 -12.38 -12.63
CA ASP A 44 -13.08 -13.02 -13.77
C ASP A 44 -11.68 -13.54 -13.42
N GLY A 45 -10.91 -13.93 -14.42
CA GLY A 45 -9.59 -14.54 -14.27
C GLY A 45 -8.42 -13.57 -14.15
N ALA A 46 -8.62 -12.25 -14.16
CA ALA A 46 -7.52 -11.28 -14.23
C ALA A 46 -6.56 -11.38 -13.02
N VAL A 47 -7.10 -11.36 -11.80
CA VAL A 47 -6.31 -11.51 -10.57
C VAL A 47 -5.64 -12.88 -10.51
N SER A 48 -6.36 -13.95 -10.90
CA SER A 48 -5.81 -15.31 -10.97
C SER A 48 -4.62 -15.40 -11.93
N ALA A 49 -4.69 -14.71 -13.08
CA ALA A 49 -3.59 -14.66 -14.04
C ALA A 49 -2.35 -13.94 -13.47
N MET A 50 -2.53 -12.84 -12.72
CA MET A 50 -1.43 -12.16 -12.01
C MET A 50 -0.77 -13.07 -10.98
N ARG A 51 -1.57 -13.82 -10.21
CA ARG A 51 -1.07 -14.82 -9.25
C ARG A 51 -0.35 -15.99 -9.95
N GLY A 52 -0.86 -16.43 -11.10
CA GLY A 52 -0.22 -17.46 -11.92
C GLY A 52 1.17 -17.03 -12.41
N VAL A 53 1.32 -15.77 -12.81
CA VAL A 53 2.63 -15.19 -13.18
C VAL A 53 3.57 -15.19 -11.97
N ALA A 54 3.10 -14.77 -10.81
CA ALA A 54 3.91 -14.78 -9.58
C ALA A 54 4.35 -16.20 -9.19
N PHE A 55 3.43 -17.17 -9.28
CA PHE A 55 3.71 -18.59 -9.05
C PHE A 55 4.74 -19.15 -10.05
N GLY A 56 4.67 -18.73 -11.32
CA GLY A 56 5.65 -19.12 -12.34
C GLY A 56 7.06 -18.55 -12.10
N VAL A 57 7.17 -17.41 -11.40
CA VAL A 57 8.47 -16.84 -10.97
C VAL A 57 9.01 -17.62 -9.77
N ASP A 58 8.21 -17.83 -8.75
CA ASP A 58 8.57 -18.58 -7.54
C ASP A 58 7.31 -19.18 -6.90
N PRO A 59 7.13 -20.51 -6.96
CA PRO A 59 5.96 -21.18 -6.39
C PRO A 59 5.89 -21.10 -4.85
N ASN A 60 6.98 -20.71 -4.18
CA ASN A 60 7.04 -20.55 -2.73
C ASN A 60 6.94 -19.09 -2.28
N LEU A 61 6.62 -18.16 -3.20
CA LEU A 61 6.46 -16.76 -2.86
C LEU A 61 5.17 -16.54 -2.06
N SER A 62 5.28 -15.82 -0.94
CA SER A 62 4.11 -15.42 -0.16
C SER A 62 3.34 -14.33 -0.91
N VAL A 63 2.20 -14.67 -1.50
CA VAL A 63 1.32 -13.74 -2.22
C VAL A 63 0.08 -13.46 -1.38
N SER A 64 -0.21 -12.18 -1.15
CA SER A 64 -1.39 -11.71 -0.42
C SER A 64 -2.13 -10.65 -1.23
N ASP A 65 -3.39 -10.42 -0.92
CA ASP A 65 -4.17 -9.34 -1.52
C ASP A 65 -4.35 -8.22 -0.50
N LEU A 66 -4.20 -6.98 -0.97
CA LEU A 66 -4.68 -5.83 -0.25
C LEU A 66 -6.20 -5.69 -0.48
N THR A 67 -6.58 -5.54 -1.74
CA THR A 67 -7.97 -5.58 -2.23
C THR A 67 -7.99 -5.59 -3.76
N HIS A 68 -9.06 -6.15 -4.33
CA HIS A 68 -9.34 -6.09 -5.76
C HIS A 68 -10.67 -5.35 -6.06
N ASN A 69 -11.26 -4.74 -5.03
CA ASN A 69 -12.55 -4.06 -5.09
C ASN A 69 -12.40 -2.52 -5.04
N ILE A 70 -11.30 -1.98 -5.58
CA ILE A 70 -11.25 -0.55 -5.88
C ILE A 70 -12.28 -0.30 -6.99
N PRO A 71 -13.14 0.73 -6.90
CA PRO A 71 -14.00 1.11 -8.01
C PRO A 71 -13.19 1.38 -9.27
N ASP A 72 -13.76 1.07 -10.42
CA ASP A 72 -13.09 1.20 -11.72
C ASP A 72 -12.47 2.59 -11.87
N TYR A 73 -11.15 2.61 -12.15
CA TYR A 73 -10.36 3.82 -12.41
C TYR A 73 -10.19 4.78 -11.22
N ASP A 74 -10.61 4.43 -10.01
CA ASP A 74 -10.47 5.30 -8.84
C ASP A 74 -9.04 5.24 -8.27
N ILE A 75 -8.15 6.02 -8.90
CA ILE A 75 -6.74 6.14 -8.51
C ILE A 75 -6.63 6.70 -7.08
N TRP A 76 -7.50 7.66 -6.70
CA TRP A 76 -7.46 8.28 -5.38
C TRP A 76 -7.75 7.27 -4.26
N LEU A 77 -8.81 6.48 -4.43
CA LEU A 77 -9.14 5.45 -3.44
C LEU A 77 -8.04 4.38 -3.36
N GLY A 78 -7.46 4.00 -4.49
CA GLY A 78 -6.29 3.11 -4.52
C GLY A 78 -5.12 3.67 -3.71
N ALA A 79 -4.76 4.94 -3.93
CA ALA A 79 -3.71 5.63 -3.17
C ALA A 79 -4.01 5.65 -1.67
N TYR A 80 -5.27 5.88 -1.28
CA TYR A 80 -5.67 5.87 0.11
C TYR A 80 -5.59 4.48 0.74
N ARG A 81 -5.98 3.41 0.02
CA ARG A 81 -5.88 2.03 0.54
C ARG A 81 -4.44 1.61 0.75
N LEU A 82 -3.51 2.02 -0.13
CA LEU A 82 -2.07 1.85 0.12
C LEU A 82 -1.62 2.58 1.38
N TYR A 83 -1.97 3.86 1.50
CA TYR A 83 -1.67 4.67 2.68
C TYR A 83 -2.19 4.02 3.97
N GLN A 84 -3.42 3.53 3.96
CA GLN A 84 -4.08 2.90 5.10
C GLN A 84 -3.37 1.62 5.56
N THR A 85 -2.78 0.84 4.65
CA THR A 85 -2.38 -0.54 4.92
C THR A 85 -0.87 -0.80 4.89
N ALA A 86 -0.10 -0.06 4.09
CA ALA A 86 1.31 -0.38 3.84
C ALA A 86 2.18 -0.40 5.10
N ASN A 87 1.85 0.40 6.12
CA ASN A 87 2.60 0.44 7.38
C ASN A 87 2.56 -0.85 8.20
N TYR A 88 1.56 -1.69 7.98
CA TYR A 88 1.42 -2.97 8.69
C TYR A 88 2.23 -4.09 8.03
N TRP A 89 2.85 -3.82 6.89
CA TRP A 89 3.70 -4.76 6.18
C TRP A 89 5.17 -4.51 6.48
N PRO A 90 5.98 -5.56 6.65
CA PRO A 90 7.39 -5.42 6.97
C PRO A 90 8.18 -4.72 5.85
N THR A 91 9.33 -4.15 6.22
CA THR A 91 10.35 -3.68 5.27
C THR A 91 10.70 -4.78 4.26
N GLY A 92 10.93 -4.41 3.02
CA GLY A 92 11.17 -5.33 1.91
C GLY A 92 9.91 -5.78 1.19
N SER A 93 8.71 -5.64 1.77
CA SER A 93 7.46 -6.01 1.09
C SER A 93 7.30 -5.28 -0.24
N VAL A 94 6.82 -6.02 -1.24
CA VAL A 94 6.59 -5.52 -2.61
C VAL A 94 5.10 -5.45 -2.87
N PHE A 95 4.61 -4.26 -3.18
CA PHE A 95 3.21 -4.01 -3.51
C PHE A 95 3.06 -3.85 -5.02
N VAL A 96 2.23 -4.67 -5.64
CA VAL A 96 1.83 -4.55 -7.04
C VAL A 96 0.45 -3.91 -7.11
N ASN A 97 0.36 -2.74 -7.71
CA ASN A 97 -0.81 -1.88 -7.64
C ASN A 97 -1.26 -1.52 -9.05
N VAL A 98 -2.47 -1.93 -9.42
CA VAL A 98 -2.98 -1.78 -10.77
C VAL A 98 -4.36 -1.12 -10.75
N ILE A 99 -4.37 0.18 -10.73
CA ILE A 99 -5.50 1.04 -11.09
C ILE A 99 -4.97 1.92 -12.23
N ASP A 100 -5.23 1.53 -13.47
CA ASP A 100 -4.47 2.00 -14.62
C ASP A 100 -5.35 2.36 -15.85
N PRO A 101 -6.11 3.46 -15.76
CA PRO A 101 -6.89 3.95 -16.91
C PRO A 101 -6.02 4.36 -18.09
N GLY A 102 -4.70 4.50 -17.89
CA GLY A 102 -3.71 4.86 -18.91
C GLY A 102 -2.91 3.69 -19.46
N VAL A 103 -3.35 2.43 -19.29
CA VAL A 103 -2.63 1.25 -19.79
C VAL A 103 -2.35 1.37 -21.30
N GLY A 104 -1.12 1.07 -21.71
CA GLY A 104 -0.70 1.15 -23.12
C GLY A 104 -0.46 2.57 -23.64
N THR A 105 -0.53 3.61 -22.81
CA THR A 105 -0.21 5.00 -23.18
C THR A 105 1.24 5.36 -22.80
N GLN A 106 1.56 6.66 -22.86
CA GLN A 106 2.89 7.21 -22.52
C GLN A 106 3.15 7.29 -21.00
N ARG A 107 2.17 6.92 -20.12
CA ARG A 107 2.39 6.92 -18.67
C ARG A 107 3.50 5.91 -18.33
N LYS A 108 4.40 6.29 -17.42
CA LYS A 108 5.51 5.42 -17.04
C LYS A 108 5.03 4.24 -16.19
N SER A 109 5.67 3.09 -16.37
CA SER A 109 5.61 1.94 -15.48
C SER A 109 6.79 2.06 -14.52
N VAL A 110 6.55 2.08 -13.20
CA VAL A 110 7.62 2.38 -12.24
C VAL A 110 7.67 1.40 -11.06
N VAL A 111 8.82 1.37 -10.41
CA VAL A 111 8.97 0.87 -9.05
C VAL A 111 9.47 2.01 -8.18
N LEU A 112 8.69 2.37 -7.18
CA LEU A 112 9.03 3.34 -6.15
C LEU A 112 9.53 2.59 -4.91
N LYS A 113 10.72 2.92 -4.43
CA LYS A 113 11.26 2.47 -3.13
C LYS A 113 11.10 3.59 -2.12
N THR A 114 10.43 3.32 -1.01
CA THR A 114 10.30 4.29 0.09
C THR A 114 11.53 4.29 0.98
N ARG A 115 11.67 5.36 1.79
CA ARG A 115 12.73 5.43 2.81
C ARG A 115 12.58 4.35 3.88
N GLU A 116 11.35 3.85 4.08
CA GLU A 116 11.04 2.70 4.95
C GLU A 116 11.42 1.35 4.32
N GLY A 117 11.92 1.34 3.08
CA GLY A 117 12.41 0.16 2.39
C GLY A 117 11.32 -0.76 1.83
N ARG A 118 10.11 -0.28 1.61
CA ARG A 118 9.05 -0.98 0.87
C ARG A 118 9.07 -0.59 -0.59
N TYR A 119 8.58 -1.49 -1.45
CA TYR A 119 8.57 -1.30 -2.91
C TYR A 119 7.14 -1.23 -3.42
N PHE A 120 6.87 -0.29 -4.32
CA PHE A 120 5.56 -0.07 -4.94
C PHE A 120 5.70 -0.12 -6.45
N VAL A 121 5.15 -1.16 -7.07
CA VAL A 121 5.19 -1.44 -8.50
C VAL A 121 3.85 -1.05 -9.12
N GLY A 122 3.85 -0.29 -10.20
CA GLY A 122 2.61 0.09 -10.88
C GLY A 122 2.76 1.29 -11.82
N PRO A 123 1.63 1.84 -12.30
CA PRO A 123 1.62 3.02 -13.14
C PRO A 123 1.97 4.28 -12.34
N ASP A 124 2.80 5.15 -12.92
CA ASP A 124 3.05 6.48 -12.38
C ASP A 124 1.95 7.46 -12.82
N ASN A 125 0.81 7.37 -12.16
CA ASN A 125 -0.41 8.12 -12.48
C ASN A 125 -1.04 8.83 -11.28
N GLY A 126 -0.29 8.93 -10.17
CA GLY A 126 -0.78 9.49 -8.90
C GLY A 126 -1.12 8.46 -7.84
N LEU A 127 -1.11 7.17 -8.17
CA LEU A 127 -1.44 6.08 -7.25
C LEU A 127 -0.52 6.05 -6.02
N PHE A 128 0.71 6.54 -6.15
CA PHE A 128 1.70 6.57 -5.06
C PHE A 128 1.76 7.90 -4.30
N THR A 129 0.85 8.85 -4.56
CA THR A 129 0.83 10.18 -3.93
C THR A 129 0.99 10.12 -2.43
N LEU A 130 0.09 9.42 -1.73
CA LEU A 130 0.03 9.42 -0.27
C LEU A 130 1.20 8.64 0.36
N ILE A 131 1.67 7.59 -0.29
CA ILE A 131 2.86 6.82 0.12
C ILE A 131 4.12 7.67 -0.03
N ALA A 132 4.30 8.32 -1.18
CA ALA A 132 5.46 9.19 -1.43
C ALA A 132 5.53 10.38 -0.44
N GLU A 133 4.37 10.89 -0.03
CA GLU A 133 4.30 11.98 0.95
C GLU A 133 4.59 11.53 2.38
N ARG A 134 4.04 10.40 2.81
CA ARG A 134 4.21 9.92 4.18
C ARG A 134 5.58 9.28 4.40
N ASP A 135 5.98 8.36 3.52
CA ASP A 135 7.16 7.51 3.73
C ASP A 135 8.40 8.06 3.03
N GLY A 136 8.22 9.09 2.20
CA GLY A 136 9.27 9.65 1.34
C GLY A 136 9.73 8.68 0.24
N VAL A 137 10.29 9.22 -0.83
CA VAL A 137 10.86 8.44 -1.92
C VAL A 137 12.36 8.32 -1.68
N ALA A 138 12.87 7.09 -1.50
CA ALA A 138 14.30 6.82 -1.46
C ALA A 138 14.87 6.78 -2.88
N GLU A 139 14.18 6.07 -3.78
CA GLU A 139 14.56 5.97 -5.19
C GLU A 139 13.33 5.61 -6.03
N LEU A 140 13.29 6.09 -7.28
CA LEU A 140 12.27 5.81 -8.28
C LEU A 140 12.95 5.25 -9.52
N ARG A 141 12.45 4.13 -10.05
CA ARG A 141 12.96 3.53 -11.29
C ARG A 141 11.84 3.30 -12.30
N GLU A 142 12.11 3.62 -13.54
CA GLU A 142 11.26 3.21 -14.66
C GLU A 142 11.51 1.73 -14.97
N ILE A 143 10.43 0.97 -15.18
CA ILE A 143 10.57 -0.44 -15.55
C ILE A 143 11.05 -0.52 -17.01
N ASP A 144 12.22 -1.14 -17.23
CA ASP A 144 12.68 -1.44 -18.58
C ASP A 144 11.94 -2.68 -19.11
N GLU A 145 10.87 -2.44 -19.84
CA GLU A 145 10.01 -3.51 -20.38
C GLU A 145 10.73 -4.40 -21.42
N LYS A 146 11.88 -4.02 -21.96
CA LYS A 146 12.65 -4.87 -22.87
C LYS A 146 13.18 -6.12 -22.17
N VAL A 147 13.46 -6.02 -20.87
CA VAL A 147 14.02 -7.11 -20.05
C VAL A 147 13.10 -7.54 -18.90
N ASN A 148 12.13 -6.71 -18.55
CA ASN A 148 11.26 -6.90 -17.40
C ASN A 148 9.76 -7.05 -17.78
N ARG A 149 9.50 -7.56 -18.98
CA ARG A 149 8.16 -7.98 -19.44
C ARG A 149 8.09 -9.50 -19.53
N LEU A 150 6.96 -10.08 -19.18
CA LEU A 150 6.70 -11.51 -19.30
C LEU A 150 6.92 -11.98 -20.75
N ALA A 151 7.70 -13.04 -20.92
CA ALA A 151 8.00 -13.58 -22.24
C ALA A 151 6.73 -13.97 -22.99
N GLY A 152 6.67 -13.64 -24.30
CA GLY A 152 5.52 -13.92 -25.17
C GLY A 152 4.33 -12.96 -25.02
N SER A 153 4.44 -11.88 -24.23
CA SER A 153 3.35 -10.90 -24.05
C SER A 153 3.53 -9.61 -24.85
N SER A 154 4.53 -9.53 -25.75
CA SER A 154 4.89 -8.29 -26.46
C SER A 154 3.90 -7.85 -27.54
N GLU A 155 2.96 -8.72 -27.93
CA GLU A 155 1.96 -8.39 -28.96
C GLU A 155 0.69 -7.72 -28.38
N SER A 156 0.56 -7.67 -27.04
CA SER A 156 -0.58 -7.04 -26.36
C SER A 156 -0.11 -6.07 -25.30
N TYR A 157 -0.68 -4.87 -25.27
CA TYR A 157 -0.37 -3.82 -24.30
C TYR A 157 -1.57 -3.48 -23.40
N THR A 158 -2.55 -4.37 -23.30
CA THR A 158 -3.79 -4.13 -22.55
C THR A 158 -3.79 -4.73 -21.15
N PHE A 159 -2.77 -5.53 -20.78
CA PHE A 159 -2.71 -6.17 -19.48
C PHE A 159 -1.35 -6.04 -18.79
N HIS A 160 -0.86 -4.79 -18.62
CA HIS A 160 0.38 -4.51 -17.89
C HIS A 160 0.35 -5.03 -16.45
N GLY A 161 -0.82 -5.11 -15.83
CA GLY A 161 -0.99 -5.70 -14.50
C GLY A 161 -0.38 -7.10 -14.38
N ARG A 162 -0.64 -7.96 -15.37
CA ARG A 162 -0.07 -9.31 -15.47
C ARG A 162 1.34 -9.31 -16.03
N ASP A 163 1.53 -8.65 -17.19
CA ASP A 163 2.70 -8.84 -18.05
C ASP A 163 3.92 -8.06 -17.59
N VAL A 164 3.73 -6.98 -16.85
CA VAL A 164 4.78 -6.09 -16.35
C VAL A 164 4.77 -6.06 -14.82
N TYR A 165 3.68 -5.62 -14.20
CA TYR A 165 3.70 -5.31 -12.77
C TYR A 165 3.77 -6.56 -11.88
N ALA A 166 2.93 -7.58 -12.13
CA ALA A 166 2.99 -8.83 -11.37
C ALA A 166 4.33 -9.56 -11.61
N TYR A 167 4.82 -9.54 -12.85
CA TYR A 167 6.08 -10.17 -13.21
C TYR A 167 7.28 -9.49 -12.53
N VAL A 168 7.38 -8.16 -12.58
CA VAL A 168 8.44 -7.40 -11.90
C VAL A 168 8.34 -7.54 -10.38
N GLY A 169 7.13 -7.39 -9.84
CA GLY A 169 6.89 -7.48 -8.41
C GLY A 169 7.26 -8.84 -7.84
N ALA A 170 6.90 -9.92 -8.52
CA ALA A 170 7.26 -11.28 -8.10
C ALA A 170 8.78 -11.51 -8.15
N ARG A 171 9.46 -11.04 -9.19
CA ARG A 171 10.92 -11.16 -9.32
C ARG A 171 11.66 -10.38 -8.25
N LEU A 172 11.19 -9.18 -7.89
CA LEU A 172 11.74 -8.40 -6.77
C LEU A 172 11.50 -9.10 -5.43
N ALA A 173 10.27 -9.54 -5.17
CA ALA A 173 9.90 -10.14 -3.90
C ALA A 173 10.60 -11.49 -3.68
N SER A 174 10.84 -12.26 -4.73
CA SER A 174 11.58 -13.53 -4.66
C SER A 174 13.10 -13.36 -4.62
N GLY A 175 13.61 -12.16 -4.92
CA GLY A 175 15.06 -11.92 -5.10
C GLY A 175 15.60 -12.39 -6.44
N ALA A 176 14.75 -12.74 -7.40
CA ALA A 176 15.17 -13.13 -8.76
C ALA A 176 15.78 -11.96 -9.55
N ILE A 177 15.47 -10.73 -9.18
CA ILE A 177 16.16 -9.51 -9.61
C ILE A 177 16.43 -8.60 -8.42
N THR A 178 17.47 -7.78 -8.53
CA THR A 178 17.69 -6.67 -7.61
C THR A 178 16.88 -5.44 -8.03
N PHE A 179 16.80 -4.45 -7.15
CA PHE A 179 16.08 -3.22 -7.47
C PHE A 179 16.75 -2.46 -8.64
N GLU A 180 18.07 -2.50 -8.73
CA GLU A 180 18.86 -1.86 -9.81
C GLU A 180 18.55 -2.46 -11.19
N GLN A 181 18.19 -3.74 -11.22
CA GLN A 181 17.85 -4.47 -12.46
C GLN A 181 16.42 -4.18 -12.98
N VAL A 182 15.61 -3.40 -12.25
CA VAL A 182 14.29 -2.95 -12.71
C VAL A 182 14.41 -2.07 -13.96
N GLY A 183 15.39 -1.14 -13.97
CA GLY A 183 15.63 -0.22 -15.08
C GLY A 183 16.25 1.10 -14.63
N PRO A 184 16.22 2.15 -15.47
CA PRO A 184 16.88 3.42 -15.18
C PRO A 184 16.26 4.16 -13.99
N VAL A 185 17.12 4.88 -13.27
CA VAL A 185 16.70 5.77 -12.18
C VAL A 185 15.97 6.99 -12.76
N LEU A 186 14.89 7.38 -12.12
CA LEU A 186 14.17 8.64 -12.37
C LEU A 186 14.39 9.59 -11.20
N PRO A 187 14.28 10.92 -11.43
CA PRO A 187 14.28 11.89 -10.33
C PRO A 187 13.15 11.56 -9.34
N SER A 188 13.46 11.47 -8.04
CA SER A 188 12.47 11.09 -7.01
C SER A 188 11.28 12.07 -6.94
N GLU A 189 11.53 13.35 -7.28
CA GLU A 189 10.51 14.40 -7.34
C GLU A 189 9.59 14.29 -8.57
N SER A 190 9.95 13.48 -9.58
CA SER A 190 9.15 13.31 -10.80
C SER A 190 7.95 12.40 -10.62
N VAL A 191 7.82 11.73 -9.46
CA VAL A 191 6.65 10.89 -9.18
C VAL A 191 5.36 11.72 -9.31
N VAL A 192 4.43 11.24 -10.11
CA VAL A 192 3.15 11.91 -10.35
C VAL A 192 2.33 11.95 -9.06
N LYS A 193 1.77 13.12 -8.75
CA LYS A 193 0.94 13.33 -7.55
C LYS A 193 -0.42 13.88 -7.91
N ILE A 194 -1.45 13.36 -7.25
CA ILE A 194 -2.80 13.91 -7.30
C ILE A 194 -2.85 15.13 -6.37
N PRO A 195 -3.21 16.32 -6.85
CA PRO A 195 -3.40 17.48 -5.98
C PRO A 195 -4.63 17.30 -5.10
N TYR A 196 -4.48 17.60 -3.81
CA TYR A 196 -5.59 17.61 -2.86
C TYR A 196 -5.34 18.60 -1.73
N GLN A 197 -6.40 19.03 -1.06
CA GLN A 197 -6.29 19.96 0.06
C GLN A 197 -5.76 19.25 1.31
N LYS A 198 -4.62 19.69 1.81
CA LYS A 198 -4.12 19.29 3.13
C LYS A 198 -5.01 19.88 4.23
N ALA A 199 -5.09 19.17 5.36
CA ALA A 199 -5.75 19.73 6.52
C ALA A 199 -4.99 20.95 7.04
N VAL A 200 -5.71 22.05 7.31
CA VAL A 200 -5.13 23.29 7.79
C VAL A 200 -6.02 23.91 8.89
N ARG A 201 -5.39 24.56 9.87
CA ARG A 201 -6.10 25.33 10.87
C ARG A 201 -6.12 26.81 10.48
N ASN A 202 -7.31 27.41 10.53
CA ASN A 202 -7.53 28.84 10.33
C ASN A 202 -8.31 29.39 11.55
N GLY A 203 -7.59 29.95 12.51
CA GLY A 203 -8.19 30.41 13.78
C GLY A 203 -8.76 29.21 14.56
N ASP A 204 -10.07 29.25 14.82
CA ASP A 204 -10.78 28.21 15.57
C ASP A 204 -11.41 27.13 14.66
N VAL A 205 -11.13 27.15 13.37
CA VAL A 205 -11.63 26.21 12.39
C VAL A 205 -10.49 25.37 11.82
N ILE A 206 -10.62 24.05 11.82
CA ILE A 206 -9.80 23.16 11.01
C ILE A 206 -10.58 22.79 9.75
N LYS A 207 -9.93 22.96 8.60
CA LYS A 207 -10.45 22.55 7.29
C LYS A 207 -9.66 21.37 6.75
N GLY A 208 -10.35 20.42 6.18
CA GLY A 208 -9.78 19.24 5.52
C GLY A 208 -10.72 18.72 4.46
N ILE A 209 -10.44 17.50 4.00
CA ILE A 209 -11.29 16.76 3.06
C ILE A 209 -11.76 15.44 3.68
N ILE A 210 -12.71 14.80 3.01
CA ILE A 210 -13.14 13.43 3.27
C ILE A 210 -12.46 12.52 2.23
N PRO A 211 -11.24 12.04 2.48
CA PRO A 211 -10.51 11.24 1.50
C PRO A 211 -11.21 9.92 1.19
N VAL A 212 -11.93 9.36 2.17
CA VAL A 212 -12.55 8.04 2.06
C VAL A 212 -13.68 7.88 3.07
N LEU A 213 -14.63 7.01 2.75
CA LEU A 213 -15.58 6.45 3.71
C LEU A 213 -15.09 5.10 4.23
N ASP A 214 -15.46 4.77 5.47
CA ASP A 214 -15.43 3.39 5.94
C ASP A 214 -16.58 2.64 5.25
N VAL A 215 -16.22 1.92 4.19
CA VAL A 215 -17.17 1.38 3.20
C VAL A 215 -18.30 0.57 3.85
N LYS A 216 -17.96 -0.28 4.82
CA LYS A 216 -18.93 -1.19 5.43
C LYS A 216 -19.87 -0.49 6.40
N TYR A 217 -19.36 0.48 7.15
CA TYR A 217 -20.11 1.12 8.25
C TYR A 217 -20.58 2.53 7.92
N GLY A 218 -20.09 3.13 6.83
CA GLY A 218 -20.45 4.48 6.41
C GLY A 218 -19.95 5.57 7.35
N ASN A 219 -18.89 5.31 8.11
CA ASN A 219 -18.23 6.35 8.88
C ASN A 219 -17.49 7.30 7.92
N VAL A 220 -17.54 8.58 8.20
CA VAL A 220 -16.84 9.61 7.43
C VAL A 220 -15.47 9.81 8.02
N TRP A 221 -14.43 9.42 7.29
CA TRP A 221 -13.03 9.64 7.68
C TRP A 221 -12.52 10.93 7.03
N THR A 222 -11.79 11.73 7.78
CA THR A 222 -11.19 12.96 7.29
C THR A 222 -9.68 12.82 7.16
N ASN A 223 -9.02 13.78 6.52
CA ASN A 223 -7.56 13.89 6.52
C ASN A 223 -7.04 14.82 7.62
N ILE A 224 -7.83 15.06 8.67
CA ILE A 224 -7.45 15.92 9.80
C ILE A 224 -6.76 15.07 10.85
N PRO A 225 -5.43 15.16 11.00
CA PRO A 225 -4.71 14.34 11.96
C PRO A 225 -4.99 14.79 13.40
N LYS A 226 -4.85 13.85 14.34
CA LYS A 226 -4.97 14.11 15.78
C LYS A 226 -4.14 15.32 16.23
N SER A 227 -2.91 15.45 15.73
CA SER A 227 -2.01 16.56 16.09
C SER A 227 -2.63 17.93 15.83
N LEU A 228 -3.29 18.07 14.69
CA LEU A 228 -3.96 19.33 14.33
C LEU A 228 -5.27 19.53 15.12
N PHE A 229 -5.99 18.43 15.37
CA PHE A 229 -7.23 18.44 16.17
C PHE A 229 -6.97 18.84 17.62
N ASP A 230 -5.88 18.35 18.22
CA ASP A 230 -5.47 18.68 19.60
C ASP A 230 -5.26 20.19 19.81
N GLU A 231 -4.89 20.92 18.75
CA GLU A 231 -4.71 22.37 18.83
C GLU A 231 -6.02 23.15 19.12
N LEU A 232 -7.20 22.53 18.90
CA LEU A 232 -8.49 23.14 19.29
C LEU A 232 -8.82 22.97 20.78
N ASN A 233 -7.97 22.27 21.53
CA ASN A 233 -8.18 21.97 22.95
C ASN A 233 -9.57 21.36 23.20
N ILE A 234 -9.96 20.40 22.38
CA ILE A 234 -11.21 19.62 22.50
C ILE A 234 -10.92 18.42 23.37
N GLY A 235 -11.56 18.39 24.55
CA GLY A 235 -11.48 17.26 25.46
C GLY A 235 -12.57 16.23 25.20
N LEU A 236 -12.44 15.07 25.88
CA LEU A 236 -13.45 14.02 25.85
C LEU A 236 -14.82 14.58 26.32
N HIS A 237 -15.89 14.21 25.65
CA HIS A 237 -17.28 14.67 25.85
C HIS A 237 -17.54 16.14 25.42
N ASP A 238 -16.52 16.91 25.05
CA ASP A 238 -16.73 18.24 24.48
C ASP A 238 -17.54 18.16 23.18
N LYS A 239 -18.33 19.20 22.94
CA LYS A 239 -19.11 19.30 21.69
C LYS A 239 -18.26 19.84 20.56
N VAL A 240 -18.34 19.16 19.44
CA VAL A 240 -17.64 19.49 18.19
C VAL A 240 -18.68 19.78 17.12
N GLN A 241 -18.57 20.94 16.47
CA GLN A 241 -19.35 21.20 15.27
C GLN A 241 -18.58 20.71 14.06
N VAL A 242 -19.23 19.90 13.23
CA VAL A 242 -18.71 19.42 11.95
C VAL A 242 -19.61 19.94 10.85
N ARG A 243 -19.02 20.57 9.84
CA ARG A 243 -19.68 20.98 8.60
C ARG A 243 -19.07 20.21 7.45
N ILE A 244 -19.89 19.59 6.62
CA ILE A 244 -19.47 18.84 5.44
C ILE A 244 -20.01 19.56 4.22
N LEU A 245 -19.10 19.87 3.29
CA LEU A 245 -19.40 20.57 2.06
C LEU A 245 -18.99 19.69 0.86
N HIS A 246 -19.67 19.87 -0.26
CA HIS A 246 -19.29 19.30 -1.55
C HIS A 246 -19.22 20.43 -2.57
N LYS A 247 -18.05 20.65 -3.16
CA LYS A 247 -17.80 21.77 -4.09
C LYS A 247 -18.27 23.11 -3.51
N GLY A 248 -17.92 23.36 -2.25
CA GLY A 248 -18.26 24.59 -1.51
C GLY A 248 -19.70 24.69 -1.02
N LYS A 249 -20.60 23.74 -1.42
CA LYS A 249 -21.99 23.75 -0.96
C LYS A 249 -22.16 22.95 0.32
N LEU A 250 -22.77 23.52 1.37
CA LEU A 250 -23.07 22.81 2.62
C LEU A 250 -24.04 21.65 2.38
N ILE A 251 -23.62 20.45 2.71
CA ILE A 251 -24.40 19.21 2.63
C ILE A 251 -24.94 18.81 4.00
N ASN A 252 -24.10 18.90 5.04
CA ASN A 252 -24.48 18.50 6.38
C ASN A 252 -23.81 19.39 7.43
N LYS A 253 -24.50 19.60 8.56
CA LYS A 253 -23.98 20.23 9.76
C LYS A 253 -24.46 19.45 10.96
N VAL A 254 -23.53 19.04 11.83
CA VAL A 254 -23.85 18.33 13.07
C VAL A 254 -23.04 18.91 14.23
N VAL A 255 -23.62 18.86 15.42
CA VAL A 255 -22.92 19.06 16.69
C VAL A 255 -22.96 17.73 17.43
N ALA A 256 -21.80 17.14 17.71
CA ALA A 256 -21.69 15.83 18.32
C ALA A 256 -20.56 15.83 19.36
N PRO A 257 -20.61 14.97 20.39
CA PRO A 257 -19.53 14.85 21.35
C PRO A 257 -18.29 14.20 20.70
N PHE A 258 -17.12 14.58 21.18
CA PHE A 258 -15.90 13.84 20.92
C PHE A 258 -15.78 12.67 21.88
N GLU A 259 -15.67 11.44 21.35
CA GLU A 259 -15.68 10.20 22.15
C GLU A 259 -14.55 9.27 21.72
N HIS A 260 -14.09 8.43 22.64
CA HIS A 260 -13.07 7.42 22.30
C HIS A 260 -13.62 6.25 21.51
N THR A 261 -14.91 5.91 21.70
CA THR A 261 -15.53 4.74 21.09
C THR A 261 -16.97 5.01 20.68
N PHE A 262 -17.49 4.16 19.79
CA PHE A 262 -18.90 4.23 19.36
C PHE A 262 -19.90 4.06 20.51
N GLY A 263 -19.49 3.39 21.60
CA GLY A 263 -20.31 3.21 22.81
C GLY A 263 -20.40 4.45 23.74
N GLY A 264 -19.64 5.51 23.46
CA GLY A 264 -19.71 6.77 24.20
C GLY A 264 -21.00 7.54 24.02
N VAL A 265 -21.84 7.14 23.03
CA VAL A 265 -23.16 7.70 22.80
C VAL A 265 -24.19 6.60 22.63
N GLU A 266 -25.47 6.94 22.84
CA GLU A 266 -26.58 6.03 22.59
C GLU A 266 -26.64 5.59 21.12
N LYS A 267 -27.24 4.42 20.87
CA LYS A 267 -27.53 3.93 19.53
C LYS A 267 -28.27 4.97 18.68
N GLY A 268 -27.80 5.18 17.46
CA GLY A 268 -28.40 6.15 16.52
C GLY A 268 -27.95 7.59 16.71
N LYS A 269 -27.15 7.90 17.74
CA LYS A 269 -26.56 9.23 17.95
C LYS A 269 -25.23 9.38 17.23
N SER A 270 -24.95 10.62 16.80
CA SER A 270 -23.67 10.96 16.15
C SER A 270 -22.57 11.20 17.17
N LEU A 271 -21.35 10.89 16.78
CA LEU A 271 -20.12 11.18 17.54
C LEU A 271 -18.99 11.59 16.58
N VAL A 272 -18.03 12.31 17.12
CA VAL A 272 -16.70 12.56 16.54
C VAL A 272 -15.70 11.69 17.28
N TYR A 273 -14.77 11.05 16.57
CA TYR A 273 -13.79 10.16 17.17
C TYR A 273 -12.48 10.17 16.37
N LEU A 274 -11.44 9.54 16.87
CA LEU A 274 -10.22 9.27 16.10
C LEU A 274 -10.30 7.86 15.51
N ASN A 275 -10.10 7.76 14.20
CA ASN A 275 -10.06 6.47 13.50
C ASN A 275 -8.74 5.72 13.78
N SER A 276 -8.55 4.54 13.19
CA SER A 276 -7.35 3.70 13.38
C SER A 276 -6.05 4.30 12.80
N LEU A 277 -6.16 5.36 12.00
CA LEU A 277 -5.01 6.13 11.48
C LEU A 277 -4.72 7.38 12.33
N LEU A 278 -5.47 7.59 13.41
CA LEU A 278 -5.44 8.78 14.25
C LEU A 278 -5.91 10.06 13.55
N ASP A 279 -6.73 9.91 12.53
CA ASP A 279 -7.43 11.02 11.89
C ASP A 279 -8.83 11.19 12.48
N VAL A 280 -9.33 12.43 12.49
CA VAL A 280 -10.69 12.72 12.94
C VAL A 280 -11.72 12.07 12.03
N ALA A 281 -12.73 11.48 12.63
CA ALA A 281 -13.83 10.84 11.91
C ALA A 281 -15.18 11.16 12.56
N VAL A 282 -16.26 11.01 11.77
CA VAL A 282 -17.64 11.21 12.20
C VAL A 282 -18.44 9.95 11.95
N ALA A 283 -19.22 9.54 12.92
CA ALA A 283 -20.05 8.33 12.83
C ALA A 283 -21.41 8.48 13.48
N ILE A 284 -22.25 7.48 13.25
CA ILE A 284 -23.46 7.21 14.03
C ILE A 284 -23.26 5.88 14.76
N SER A 285 -23.45 5.86 16.07
CA SER A 285 -23.38 4.62 16.84
C SER A 285 -24.38 3.60 16.30
N GLN A 286 -23.88 2.43 15.83
CA GLN A 286 -24.66 1.37 15.18
C GLN A 286 -25.51 1.86 13.99
N GLY A 287 -25.02 2.83 13.21
CA GLY A 287 -25.69 3.39 12.04
C GLY A 287 -24.71 3.75 10.93
N ASN A 288 -25.23 4.16 9.77
CA ASN A 288 -24.45 4.59 8.62
C ASN A 288 -24.61 6.10 8.43
N TYR A 289 -23.57 6.86 8.78
CA TYR A 289 -23.60 8.33 8.73
C TYR A 289 -23.66 8.83 7.28
N ALA A 290 -22.80 8.29 6.42
CA ALA A 290 -22.69 8.70 5.03
C ALA A 290 -24.00 8.46 4.26
N ALA A 291 -24.59 7.27 4.37
CA ALA A 291 -25.84 6.95 3.71
C ALA A 291 -27.00 7.84 4.23
N LYS A 292 -27.10 8.06 5.56
CA LYS A 292 -28.13 8.89 6.16
C LYS A 292 -28.10 10.33 5.64
N HIS A 293 -26.91 10.87 5.43
CA HIS A 293 -26.73 12.28 5.07
C HIS A 293 -26.33 12.48 3.61
N LYS A 294 -26.30 11.40 2.78
CA LYS A 294 -25.93 11.43 1.36
C LYS A 294 -24.53 12.04 1.14
N ILE A 295 -23.58 11.62 1.96
CA ILE A 295 -22.20 12.03 1.92
C ILE A 295 -21.41 10.97 1.17
N ASP A 296 -20.48 11.41 0.34
CA ASP A 296 -19.49 10.60 -0.34
C ASP A 296 -18.07 11.08 0.02
N SER A 297 -17.07 10.63 -0.69
CA SER A 297 -15.65 10.94 -0.44
C SER A 297 -14.96 11.38 -1.73
N GLY A 298 -13.74 11.86 -1.58
CA GLY A 298 -12.90 12.36 -2.66
C GLY A 298 -12.36 13.75 -2.35
N VAL A 299 -11.53 14.26 -3.25
CA VAL A 299 -10.78 15.50 -3.05
C VAL A 299 -11.66 16.77 -3.02
N ASP A 300 -12.88 16.70 -3.50
CA ASP A 300 -13.86 17.79 -3.55
C ASP A 300 -14.93 17.73 -2.45
N TRP A 301 -14.82 16.75 -1.53
CA TRP A 301 -15.60 16.67 -0.32
C TRP A 301 -14.83 17.29 0.85
N GLU A 302 -15.27 18.47 1.27
CA GLU A 302 -14.62 19.28 2.30
C GLU A 302 -15.24 19.04 3.67
N VAL A 303 -14.44 19.20 4.72
CA VAL A 303 -14.90 19.15 6.11
C VAL A 303 -14.31 20.32 6.89
N GLU A 304 -15.14 20.94 7.72
CA GLU A 304 -14.75 21.97 8.67
C GLU A 304 -15.10 21.52 10.08
N ILE A 305 -14.15 21.67 11.00
CA ILE A 305 -14.31 21.28 12.41
C ILE A 305 -14.05 22.49 13.31
N THR A 306 -14.95 22.72 14.27
CA THR A 306 -14.82 23.76 15.29
C THR A 306 -15.20 23.23 16.66
N LYS A 307 -14.55 23.75 17.72
CA LYS A 307 -15.03 23.55 19.09
C LYS A 307 -16.30 24.37 19.31
N VAL A 308 -17.29 23.78 19.96
CA VAL A 308 -18.47 24.52 20.42
C VAL A 308 -18.14 25.10 21.80
N THR A 309 -17.97 26.40 21.87
CA THR A 309 -17.90 27.12 23.16
C THR A 309 -19.30 27.20 23.76
N LYS A 310 -19.37 26.97 25.09
CA LYS A 310 -20.62 27.10 25.87
C LYS A 310 -21.11 28.54 25.91
#